data_00773861d909f4d8ed7034d497c400c0
#
_entry.id   00773861d909f4d8ed7034d497c400c0
#
_cell.length_a   1.000
_cell.length_b   1.000
_cell.length_c   1.000
_cell.angle_alpha   90.00
_cell.angle_beta   90.00
_cell.angle_gamma   90.00
#
_symmetry.space_group_name_H-M   'P 1'
#
loop_
_entity.id
_entity.type
_entity.pdbx_description
1 polymer ?
#
loop_
_entity_poly.entity_id
_entity_poly.type
_entity_poly.pdbx_seq_one_letter_code
_entity_poly.pdbx_strand_id
1 'polypeptide(L)'
;MTKAIKRFSLLVFLISVATNTWAANVLRISTTTSTENSGLLAVLHPVFEEKYNVSLEVIAVGTGKALKMGGQGDVDVVLAHAPAAELKYVASGDFIDRLAVMHNDFVMVGPRNDPAGIGSAKNIEEALRAIAQTKAVFISRGDDSGTHKKEKALWENAGIKPLGDWYVDVGQGMGAVLNIANEKQAYTLTDRGTQIAFAEK
;
A
#
# COMPACT_ATOMS: atom_id res chain seq x y z
N MET A 1 28.57 84.21 20.57
CA MET A 1 28.74 83.36 19.39
C MET A 1 28.35 81.95 19.81
N THR A 2 27.13 81.52 19.52
CA THR A 2 26.59 80.23 19.93
C THR A 2 26.24 79.44 18.65
N LYS A 3 26.98 78.33 18.41
CA LYS A 3 26.76 77.39 17.24
C LYS A 3 25.58 76.49 17.53
N ALA A 4 24.52 76.61 16.76
CA ALA A 4 23.38 75.67 16.78
C ALA A 4 23.77 74.40 16.02
N ILE A 5 23.75 73.28 16.75
CA ILE A 5 23.90 71.93 16.21
C ILE A 5 22.52 71.42 15.74
N LYS A 6 22.33 71.33 14.43
CA LYS A 6 21.10 70.67 13.86
C LYS A 6 21.25 69.16 13.99
N ARG A 7 20.40 68.59 14.84
CA ARG A 7 20.27 67.12 14.91
C ARG A 7 19.37 66.66 13.76
N PHE A 8 19.96 65.93 12.83
CA PHE A 8 19.25 65.27 11.75
C PHE A 8 18.77 63.92 12.25
N SER A 9 17.50 63.77 12.56
CA SER A 9 16.89 62.46 12.93
C SER A 9 16.57 61.67 11.65
N LEU A 10 17.37 60.66 11.40
CA LEU A 10 17.10 59.70 10.30
C LEU A 10 16.06 58.70 10.79
N LEU A 11 14.83 58.85 10.34
CA LEU A 11 13.72 57.93 10.59
C LEU A 11 13.86 56.75 9.62
N VAL A 12 14.41 55.63 10.08
CA VAL A 12 14.48 54.37 9.31
C VAL A 12 13.10 53.71 9.40
N PHE A 13 12.37 53.75 8.31
CA PHE A 13 11.08 53.06 8.16
C PHE A 13 11.36 51.59 7.80
N LEU A 14 11.36 50.67 8.80
CA LEU A 14 11.42 49.23 8.54
C LEU A 14 10.09 48.80 7.93
N ILE A 15 10.07 48.61 6.62
CA ILE A 15 8.95 47.95 5.95
C ILE A 15 9.13 46.45 6.23
N SER A 16 8.39 45.94 7.22
CA SER A 16 8.24 44.50 7.44
C SER A 16 7.38 43.93 6.30
N VAL A 17 8.03 43.36 5.29
CA VAL A 17 7.34 42.54 4.28
C VAL A 17 6.93 41.26 5.02
N ALA A 18 5.69 41.21 5.47
CA ALA A 18 5.08 39.99 5.94
C ALA A 18 4.92 39.04 4.72
N THR A 19 5.91 38.20 4.51
CA THR A 19 5.75 37.06 3.60
C THR A 19 4.74 36.13 4.27
N ASN A 20 3.51 36.16 3.77
CA ASN A 20 2.53 35.13 4.07
C ASN A 20 3.07 33.83 3.49
N THR A 21 3.89 33.09 4.25
CA THR A 21 4.16 31.69 3.97
C THR A 21 2.84 30.97 4.25
N TRP A 22 2.06 30.74 3.22
CA TRP A 22 0.97 29.80 3.31
C TRP A 22 1.63 28.45 3.57
N ALA A 23 1.58 28.01 4.81
CA ALA A 23 1.91 26.63 5.10
C ALA A 23 0.96 25.78 4.27
N ALA A 24 1.51 24.98 3.34
CA ALA A 24 0.69 24.04 2.61
C ALA A 24 -0.05 23.18 3.63
N ASN A 25 -1.37 23.06 3.50
CA ASN A 25 -2.14 22.18 4.37
C ASN A 25 -1.61 20.75 4.12
N VAL A 26 -1.12 20.11 5.16
CA VAL A 26 -0.63 18.73 5.10
C VAL A 26 -1.81 17.81 5.38
N LEU A 27 -2.05 16.86 4.48
CA LEU A 27 -3.02 15.77 4.67
C LEU A 27 -2.25 14.47 4.87
N ARG A 28 -2.42 13.84 6.02
CA ARG A 28 -1.77 12.57 6.36
C ARG A 28 -2.64 11.39 5.98
N ILE A 29 -2.06 10.44 5.26
CA ILE A 29 -2.75 9.26 4.77
C ILE A 29 -2.02 8.02 5.27
N SER A 30 -2.69 7.13 6.01
CA SER A 30 -2.18 5.78 6.19
C SER A 30 -2.76 4.83 5.15
N THR A 31 -1.92 3.96 4.62
CA THR A 31 -2.31 2.97 3.61
C THR A 31 -1.55 1.67 3.81
N THR A 32 -1.74 0.72 2.89
CA THR A 32 -1.05 -0.56 2.94
C THR A 32 0.18 -0.58 2.04
N THR A 33 1.16 -1.42 2.39
CA THR A 33 2.36 -1.61 1.57
C THR A 33 2.04 -2.13 0.17
N SER A 34 0.96 -2.90 0.00
CA SER A 34 0.52 -3.35 -1.33
C SER A 34 -0.06 -2.21 -2.18
N THR A 35 -0.79 -1.28 -1.56
CA THR A 35 -1.26 -0.07 -2.25
C THR A 35 -0.09 0.81 -2.69
N GLU A 36 0.90 1.01 -1.83
CA GLU A 36 2.12 1.75 -2.18
C GLU A 36 2.90 1.05 -3.30
N ASN A 37 3.12 -0.25 -3.18
CA ASN A 37 3.85 -1.05 -4.16
C ASN A 37 3.18 -1.13 -5.54
N SER A 38 1.89 -0.84 -5.65
CA SER A 38 1.18 -0.79 -6.93
C SER A 38 1.60 0.39 -7.81
N GLY A 39 2.28 1.40 -7.24
CA GLY A 39 2.67 2.62 -7.93
C GLY A 39 1.51 3.61 -8.18
N LEU A 40 0.28 3.26 -7.81
CA LEU A 40 -0.91 4.09 -8.04
C LEU A 40 -0.79 5.48 -7.39
N LEU A 41 -0.28 5.52 -6.16
CA LEU A 41 -0.20 6.76 -5.39
C LEU A 41 0.79 7.75 -6.00
N ALA A 42 1.88 7.26 -6.59
CA ALA A 42 2.87 8.10 -7.29
C ALA A 42 2.26 8.84 -8.50
N VAL A 43 1.20 8.29 -9.09
CA VAL A 43 0.48 8.93 -10.21
C VAL A 43 -0.63 9.87 -9.72
N LEU A 44 -1.35 9.49 -8.66
CA LEU A 44 -2.52 10.24 -8.20
C LEU A 44 -2.15 11.45 -7.32
N HIS A 45 -1.13 11.32 -6.46
CA HIS A 45 -0.80 12.33 -5.47
C HIS A 45 -0.40 13.67 -6.08
N PRO A 46 0.51 13.76 -7.07
CA PRO A 46 0.89 15.05 -7.64
C PRO A 46 -0.30 15.83 -8.23
N VAL A 47 -1.23 15.11 -8.87
CA VAL A 47 -2.44 15.71 -9.45
C VAL A 47 -3.37 16.26 -8.37
N PHE A 48 -3.50 15.52 -7.26
CA PHE A 48 -4.33 15.95 -6.13
C PHE A 48 -3.69 17.13 -5.40
N GLU A 49 -2.40 17.09 -5.12
CA GLU A 49 -1.65 18.14 -4.45
C GLU A 49 -1.73 19.45 -5.21
N GLU A 50 -1.51 19.41 -6.53
CA GLU A 50 -1.62 20.58 -7.40
C GLU A 50 -3.05 21.14 -7.41
N LYS A 51 -4.05 20.27 -7.57
CA LYS A 51 -5.46 20.67 -7.68
C LYS A 51 -6.00 21.33 -6.41
N TYR A 52 -5.59 20.85 -5.23
CA TYR A 52 -6.16 21.28 -3.95
C TYR A 52 -5.20 22.13 -3.13
N ASN A 53 -3.98 22.38 -3.62
CA ASN A 53 -2.93 23.12 -2.92
C ASN A 53 -2.67 22.57 -1.51
N VAL A 54 -2.49 21.24 -1.41
CA VAL A 54 -2.18 20.49 -0.19
C VAL A 54 -0.91 19.68 -0.41
N SER A 55 -0.25 19.25 0.66
CA SER A 55 0.83 18.27 0.63
C SER A 55 0.35 16.97 1.24
N LEU A 56 0.64 15.83 0.61
CA LEU A 56 0.24 14.51 1.08
C LEU A 56 1.41 13.81 1.77
N GLU A 57 1.24 13.48 3.05
CA GLU A 57 2.16 12.62 3.80
C GLU A 57 1.60 11.20 3.86
N VAL A 58 2.25 10.26 3.19
CA VAL A 58 1.79 8.87 3.10
C VAL A 58 2.59 7.95 4.01
N ILE A 59 1.89 7.15 4.80
CA ILE A 59 2.46 6.16 5.70
C ILE A 59 1.98 4.77 5.26
N ALA A 60 2.81 4.06 4.52
CA ALA A 60 2.52 2.71 4.04
C ALA A 60 2.95 1.64 5.06
N VAL A 61 1.99 0.94 5.62
CA VAL A 61 2.20 -0.08 6.67
C VAL A 61 1.26 -1.28 6.47
N GLY A 62 1.30 -2.26 7.35
CA GLY A 62 0.30 -3.35 7.34
C GLY A 62 -1.11 -2.83 7.68
N THR A 63 -2.14 -3.46 7.09
CA THR A 63 -3.56 -3.04 7.19
C THR A 63 -4.01 -2.74 8.63
N GLY A 64 -3.70 -3.63 9.57
CA GLY A 64 -4.09 -3.44 10.98
C GLY A 64 -3.45 -2.20 11.61
N LYS A 65 -2.19 -1.92 11.28
CA LYS A 65 -1.48 -0.73 11.76
C LYS A 65 -2.04 0.54 11.11
N ALA A 66 -2.33 0.52 9.80
CA ALA A 66 -2.95 1.64 9.10
C ALA A 66 -4.29 2.04 9.73
N LEU A 67 -5.17 1.05 9.95
CA LEU A 67 -6.46 1.27 10.61
C LEU A 67 -6.30 1.80 12.04
N LYS A 68 -5.35 1.25 12.80
CA LYS A 68 -5.08 1.71 14.16
C LYS A 68 -4.64 3.17 14.20
N MET A 69 -3.76 3.58 13.28
CA MET A 69 -3.31 4.98 13.18
C MET A 69 -4.48 5.93 12.92
N GLY A 70 -5.39 5.56 12.01
CA GLY A 70 -6.61 6.35 11.78
C GLY A 70 -7.50 6.42 13.02
N GLY A 71 -7.75 5.29 13.69
CA GLY A 71 -8.56 5.26 14.91
C GLY A 71 -7.96 6.02 16.10
N GLN A 72 -6.64 6.25 16.09
CA GLN A 72 -5.94 7.07 17.09
C GLN A 72 -5.87 8.56 16.71
N GLY A 73 -6.29 8.93 15.49
CA GLY A 73 -6.18 10.30 14.98
C GLY A 73 -4.77 10.72 14.55
N ASP A 74 -3.86 9.76 14.34
CA ASP A 74 -2.50 10.02 13.88
C ASP A 74 -2.46 10.44 12.40
N VAL A 75 -3.52 10.13 11.64
CA VAL A 75 -3.70 10.45 10.23
C VAL A 75 -5.12 10.95 9.96
N ASP A 76 -5.28 11.71 8.89
CA ASP A 76 -6.57 12.30 8.49
C ASP A 76 -7.41 11.34 7.63
N VAL A 77 -6.75 10.47 6.85
CA VAL A 77 -7.38 9.53 5.93
C VAL A 77 -6.73 8.16 6.04
N VAL A 78 -7.55 7.12 5.95
CA VAL A 78 -7.10 5.74 5.81
C VAL A 78 -7.54 5.19 4.47
N LEU A 79 -6.60 4.77 3.63
CA LEU A 79 -6.87 4.05 2.38
C LEU A 79 -6.53 2.57 2.59
N ALA A 80 -7.55 1.75 2.77
CA ALA A 80 -7.40 0.33 3.10
C ALA A 80 -8.31 -0.57 2.24
N HIS A 81 -8.15 -1.88 2.37
CA HIS A 81 -8.92 -2.88 1.62
C HIS A 81 -9.35 -4.05 2.53
N ALA A 82 -9.81 -3.73 3.74
CA ALA A 82 -10.29 -4.69 4.72
C ALA A 82 -11.68 -4.31 5.24
N PRO A 83 -12.74 -4.40 4.41
CA PRO A 83 -14.07 -3.87 4.72
C PRO A 83 -14.61 -4.29 6.09
N ALA A 84 -14.43 -5.56 6.48
CA ALA A 84 -14.91 -6.06 7.77
C ALA A 84 -14.17 -5.41 8.97
N ALA A 85 -12.91 -5.06 8.83
CA ALA A 85 -12.15 -4.35 9.85
C ALA A 85 -12.49 -2.86 9.85
N GLU A 86 -12.57 -2.23 8.68
CA GLU A 86 -12.95 -0.83 8.50
C GLU A 86 -14.32 -0.54 9.13
N LEU A 87 -15.32 -1.40 8.89
CA LEU A 87 -16.67 -1.25 9.45
C LEU A 87 -16.70 -1.30 10.98
N LYS A 88 -15.75 -1.95 11.65
CA LYS A 88 -15.65 -1.91 13.11
C LYS A 88 -15.28 -0.52 13.61
N TYR A 89 -14.34 0.18 12.94
CA TYR A 89 -13.99 1.56 13.28
C TYR A 89 -15.08 2.56 12.96
N VAL A 90 -15.87 2.31 11.90
CA VAL A 90 -17.08 3.11 11.63
C VAL A 90 -18.12 2.89 12.71
N ALA A 91 -18.35 1.65 13.14
CA ALA A 91 -19.32 1.34 14.17
C ALA A 91 -18.94 1.87 15.57
N SER A 92 -17.64 1.98 15.87
CA SER A 92 -17.14 2.62 17.10
C SER A 92 -17.16 4.15 17.04
N GLY A 93 -17.37 4.74 15.87
CA GLY A 93 -17.34 6.20 15.68
C GLY A 93 -15.93 6.79 15.48
N ASP A 94 -14.92 5.93 15.38
CA ASP A 94 -13.52 6.37 15.13
C ASP A 94 -13.32 6.80 13.67
N PHE A 95 -14.13 6.26 12.73
CA PHE A 95 -14.12 6.64 11.32
C PHE A 95 -15.48 7.17 10.88
N ILE A 96 -15.45 8.15 9.99
CA ILE A 96 -16.61 8.72 9.30
C ILE A 96 -16.41 8.57 7.79
N ASP A 97 -17.45 8.79 7.01
CA ASP A 97 -17.43 8.93 5.54
C ASP A 97 -16.69 7.80 4.81
N ARG A 98 -16.94 6.54 5.23
CA ARG A 98 -16.38 5.40 4.52
C ARG A 98 -16.91 5.32 3.09
N LEU A 99 -16.01 5.46 2.11
CA LEU A 99 -16.31 5.42 0.69
C LEU A 99 -15.63 4.23 0.00
N ALA A 100 -16.31 3.65 -0.99
CA ALA A 100 -15.69 2.72 -1.91
C ALA A 100 -14.93 3.52 -2.98
N VAL A 101 -13.61 3.32 -3.07
CA VAL A 101 -12.74 4.07 -4.00
C VAL A 101 -12.46 3.24 -5.25
N MET A 102 -12.00 2.00 -5.09
CA MET A 102 -11.61 1.09 -6.18
C MET A 102 -11.64 -0.36 -5.69
N HIS A 103 -11.45 -1.28 -6.59
CA HIS A 103 -11.20 -2.68 -6.29
C HIS A 103 -9.88 -3.13 -6.95
N ASN A 104 -9.27 -4.15 -6.37
CA ASN A 104 -8.07 -4.79 -6.87
C ASN A 104 -8.23 -6.29 -6.65
N ASP A 105 -8.12 -7.09 -7.70
CA ASP A 105 -8.30 -8.54 -7.62
C ASP A 105 -6.97 -9.25 -7.34
N PHE A 106 -7.09 -10.48 -6.84
CA PHE A 106 -5.94 -11.36 -6.67
C PHE A 106 -5.71 -12.20 -7.92
N VAL A 107 -4.44 -12.37 -8.25
CA VAL A 107 -3.99 -13.19 -9.38
C VAL A 107 -2.93 -14.19 -8.91
N MET A 108 -2.94 -15.37 -9.53
CA MET A 108 -1.85 -16.33 -9.44
C MET A 108 -0.85 -16.03 -10.54
N VAL A 109 0.41 -15.87 -10.17
CA VAL A 109 1.52 -15.70 -11.10
C VAL A 109 2.50 -16.86 -10.96
N GLY A 110 3.23 -17.16 -12.04
CA GLY A 110 4.16 -18.27 -12.06
C GLY A 110 5.12 -18.20 -13.24
N PRO A 111 6.02 -19.18 -13.37
CA PRO A 111 7.02 -19.22 -14.42
C PRO A 111 6.37 -19.42 -15.81
N ARG A 112 7.01 -18.89 -16.85
CA ARG A 112 6.48 -18.94 -18.24
C ARG A 112 6.32 -20.36 -18.78
N ASN A 113 7.13 -21.31 -18.34
CA ASN A 113 7.06 -22.71 -18.74
C ASN A 113 5.95 -23.49 -18.04
N ASP A 114 5.25 -22.87 -17.09
CA ASP A 114 4.08 -23.38 -16.37
C ASP A 114 4.18 -24.87 -15.97
N PRO A 115 5.14 -25.27 -15.15
CA PRO A 115 5.39 -26.68 -14.84
C PRO A 115 4.21 -27.37 -14.14
N ALA A 116 3.31 -26.63 -13.52
CA ALA A 116 2.09 -27.16 -12.90
C ALA A 116 0.89 -27.15 -13.86
N GLY A 117 0.98 -26.50 -15.03
CA GLY A 117 -0.10 -26.43 -16.01
C GLY A 117 -1.30 -25.60 -15.57
N ILE A 118 -1.07 -24.58 -14.70
CA ILE A 118 -2.18 -23.78 -14.16
C ILE A 118 -2.85 -22.88 -15.19
N GLY A 119 -2.19 -22.58 -16.31
CA GLY A 119 -2.76 -21.78 -17.39
C GLY A 119 -4.02 -22.36 -18.01
N SER A 120 -4.26 -23.68 -17.85
CA SER A 120 -5.47 -24.38 -18.27
C SER A 120 -6.52 -24.54 -17.17
N ALA A 121 -6.24 -24.14 -15.94
CA ALA A 121 -7.16 -24.26 -14.82
C ALA A 121 -8.38 -23.34 -14.98
N LYS A 122 -9.56 -23.86 -14.69
CA LYS A 122 -10.83 -23.12 -14.79
C LYS A 122 -11.10 -22.16 -13.63
N ASN A 123 -10.46 -22.42 -12.50
CA ASN A 123 -10.59 -21.64 -11.27
C ASN A 123 -9.32 -21.78 -10.44
N ILE A 124 -9.25 -20.96 -9.40
CA ILE A 124 -8.06 -20.89 -8.53
C ILE A 124 -7.83 -22.19 -7.74
N GLU A 125 -8.89 -22.89 -7.36
CA GLU A 125 -8.81 -24.16 -6.63
C GLU A 125 -8.17 -25.26 -7.49
N GLU A 126 -8.51 -25.31 -8.78
CA GLU A 126 -7.86 -26.23 -9.74
C GLU A 126 -6.37 -25.90 -9.90
N ALA A 127 -6.03 -24.62 -10.03
CA ALA A 127 -4.64 -24.18 -10.12
C ALA A 127 -3.83 -24.58 -8.87
N LEU A 128 -4.38 -24.35 -7.68
CA LEU A 128 -3.73 -24.71 -6.43
C LEU A 128 -3.56 -26.23 -6.27
N ARG A 129 -4.57 -27.03 -6.70
CA ARG A 129 -4.44 -28.50 -6.70
C ARG A 129 -3.33 -28.95 -7.65
N ALA A 130 -3.22 -28.36 -8.84
CA ALA A 130 -2.18 -28.69 -9.80
C ALA A 130 -0.77 -28.37 -9.26
N ILE A 131 -0.60 -27.21 -8.61
CA ILE A 131 0.65 -26.84 -7.96
C ILE A 131 1.01 -27.85 -6.86
N ALA A 132 0.05 -28.22 -6.00
CA ALA A 132 0.29 -29.15 -4.90
C ALA A 132 0.59 -30.58 -5.41
N GLN A 133 -0.08 -31.05 -6.45
CA GLN A 133 0.13 -32.38 -7.07
C GLN A 133 1.50 -32.50 -7.70
N THR A 134 1.94 -31.47 -8.40
CA THR A 134 3.26 -31.43 -9.06
C THR A 134 4.38 -31.06 -8.10
N LYS A 135 4.05 -30.61 -6.88
CA LYS A 135 4.98 -30.01 -5.92
C LYS A 135 5.84 -28.90 -6.54
N ALA A 136 5.25 -28.16 -7.49
CA ALA A 136 5.89 -27.00 -8.06
C ALA A 136 6.07 -25.93 -6.97
N VAL A 137 7.22 -25.25 -6.96
CA VAL A 137 7.56 -24.31 -5.89
C VAL A 137 6.53 -23.19 -5.81
N PHE A 138 6.03 -22.96 -4.61
CA PHE A 138 5.11 -21.89 -4.29
C PHE A 138 5.72 -20.99 -3.20
N ILE A 139 5.77 -19.69 -3.45
CA ILE A 139 6.26 -18.72 -2.48
C ILE A 139 5.06 -18.04 -1.81
N SER A 140 4.94 -18.25 -0.52
CA SER A 140 3.96 -17.59 0.34
C SER A 140 4.55 -16.35 0.99
N ARG A 141 3.72 -15.34 1.18
CA ARG A 141 4.13 -14.15 1.95
C ARG A 141 4.51 -14.47 3.40
N GLY A 142 3.81 -15.37 4.06
CA GLY A 142 4.10 -15.79 5.42
C GLY A 142 4.04 -14.69 6.49
N ASP A 143 3.49 -13.50 6.20
CA ASP A 143 3.59 -12.27 7.01
C ASP A 143 2.28 -11.84 7.68
N ASP A 144 1.28 -12.70 7.67
CA ASP A 144 -0.10 -12.44 8.17
C ASP A 144 -0.81 -11.23 7.56
N SER A 145 -0.35 -10.75 6.40
CA SER A 145 -1.00 -9.69 5.61
C SER A 145 -2.36 -10.13 5.04
N GLY A 146 -3.07 -9.19 4.44
CA GLY A 146 -4.32 -9.47 3.71
C GLY A 146 -4.12 -10.49 2.58
N THR A 147 -3.02 -10.41 1.82
CA THR A 147 -2.67 -11.38 0.78
C THR A 147 -2.40 -12.76 1.36
N HIS A 148 -1.64 -12.86 2.45
CA HIS A 148 -1.37 -14.14 3.11
C HIS A 148 -2.66 -14.77 3.69
N LYS A 149 -3.53 -13.96 4.29
CA LYS A 149 -4.85 -14.45 4.76
C LYS A 149 -5.72 -14.94 3.60
N LYS A 150 -5.72 -14.24 2.48
CA LYS A 150 -6.44 -14.66 1.27
C LYS A 150 -5.86 -15.96 0.71
N GLU A 151 -4.55 -16.07 0.63
CA GLU A 151 -3.84 -17.28 0.20
C GLU A 151 -4.24 -18.50 1.05
N LYS A 152 -4.16 -18.38 2.39
CA LYS A 152 -4.58 -19.47 3.30
C LYS A 152 -6.02 -19.91 3.09
N ALA A 153 -6.93 -18.95 2.93
CA ALA A 153 -8.34 -19.26 2.65
C ALA A 153 -8.53 -19.97 1.29
N LEU A 154 -7.75 -19.63 0.28
CA LEU A 154 -7.79 -20.31 -1.02
C LEU A 154 -7.26 -21.74 -0.95
N TRP A 155 -6.17 -21.98 -0.22
CA TRP A 155 -5.67 -23.33 0.04
C TRP A 155 -6.70 -24.18 0.79
N GLU A 156 -7.33 -23.62 1.82
CA GLU A 156 -8.40 -24.29 2.58
C GLU A 156 -9.60 -24.63 1.69
N ASN A 157 -10.06 -23.71 0.84
CA ASN A 157 -11.15 -23.95 -0.11
C ASN A 157 -10.80 -25.01 -1.14
N ALA A 158 -9.52 -25.11 -1.54
CA ALA A 158 -9.03 -26.19 -2.41
C ALA A 158 -8.95 -27.55 -1.69
N GLY A 159 -9.17 -27.60 -0.37
CA GLY A 159 -9.03 -28.81 0.44
C GLY A 159 -7.58 -29.24 0.69
N ILE A 160 -6.64 -28.30 0.62
CA ILE A 160 -5.21 -28.56 0.70
C ILE A 160 -4.61 -27.82 1.90
N LYS A 161 -3.79 -28.55 2.66
CA LYS A 161 -2.88 -27.95 3.64
C LYS A 161 -1.47 -28.01 3.04
N PRO A 162 -0.95 -26.90 2.49
CA PRO A 162 0.36 -26.94 1.84
C PRO A 162 1.45 -27.21 2.89
N LEU A 163 2.32 -28.17 2.64
CA LEU A 163 3.40 -28.62 3.51
C LEU A 163 4.54 -29.20 2.70
N GLY A 164 5.77 -28.98 3.13
CA GLY A 164 6.99 -29.52 2.54
C GLY A 164 7.78 -28.47 1.77
N ASP A 165 8.88 -28.89 1.16
CA ASP A 165 9.91 -28.02 0.58
C ASP A 165 9.43 -27.19 -0.63
N TRP A 166 8.31 -27.57 -1.22
CA TRP A 166 7.71 -26.85 -2.35
C TRP A 166 6.89 -25.62 -1.92
N TYR A 167 6.51 -25.51 -0.65
CA TYR A 167 5.75 -24.38 -0.11
C TYR A 167 6.64 -23.61 0.87
N VAL A 168 7.01 -22.39 0.47
CA VAL A 168 8.05 -21.61 1.16
C VAL A 168 7.46 -20.31 1.68
N ASP A 169 7.34 -20.19 3.01
CA ASP A 169 7.01 -18.93 3.68
C ASP A 169 8.24 -18.04 3.77
N VAL A 170 8.17 -16.81 3.28
CA VAL A 170 9.32 -15.90 3.25
C VAL A 170 9.22 -14.75 4.25
N GLY A 171 8.07 -14.49 4.84
CA GLY A 171 7.87 -13.44 5.84
C GLY A 171 8.12 -12.02 5.29
N GLN A 172 7.87 -11.79 3.99
CA GLN A 172 8.24 -10.55 3.30
C GLN A 172 7.03 -9.84 2.66
N GLY A 173 7.21 -8.55 2.35
CA GLY A 173 6.24 -7.78 1.56
C GLY A 173 6.13 -8.24 0.10
N MET A 174 5.01 -7.92 -0.58
CA MET A 174 4.68 -8.49 -1.89
C MET A 174 5.74 -8.25 -2.97
N GLY A 175 6.39 -7.09 -2.98
CA GLY A 175 7.47 -6.81 -3.94
C GLY A 175 8.64 -7.77 -3.81
N ALA A 176 9.09 -8.06 -2.57
CA ALA A 176 10.15 -9.04 -2.32
C ALA A 176 9.71 -10.46 -2.69
N VAL A 177 8.45 -10.82 -2.40
CA VAL A 177 7.88 -12.12 -2.76
C VAL A 177 7.88 -12.32 -4.29
N LEU A 178 7.49 -11.31 -5.07
CA LEU A 178 7.52 -11.37 -6.54
C LEU A 178 8.93 -11.58 -7.08
N ASN A 179 9.92 -10.85 -6.53
CA ASN A 179 11.31 -11.03 -6.92
C ASN A 179 11.81 -12.45 -6.59
N ILE A 180 11.56 -12.95 -5.40
CA ILE A 180 11.92 -14.32 -4.99
C ILE A 180 11.22 -15.36 -5.88
N ALA A 181 9.94 -15.17 -6.18
CA ALA A 181 9.19 -16.07 -7.06
C ALA A 181 9.77 -16.10 -8.48
N ASN A 182 10.16 -14.93 -9.01
CA ASN A 182 10.82 -14.83 -10.31
C ASN A 182 12.18 -15.53 -10.32
N GLU A 183 13.04 -15.28 -9.32
CA GLU A 183 14.36 -15.92 -9.21
C GLU A 183 14.24 -17.46 -9.08
N LYS A 184 13.28 -17.93 -8.31
CA LYS A 184 13.06 -19.37 -8.09
C LYS A 184 12.21 -20.04 -9.17
N GLN A 185 11.72 -19.31 -10.16
CA GLN A 185 10.76 -19.78 -11.16
C GLN A 185 9.57 -20.48 -10.47
N ALA A 186 8.97 -19.78 -9.48
CA ALA A 186 7.95 -20.28 -8.58
C ALA A 186 6.60 -19.60 -8.80
N TYR A 187 5.54 -20.23 -8.29
CA TYR A 187 4.21 -19.66 -8.23
C TYR A 187 4.05 -18.81 -6.97
N THR A 188 3.20 -17.79 -7.03
CA THR A 188 2.78 -17.01 -5.87
C THR A 188 1.43 -16.33 -6.11
N LEU A 189 0.72 -16.03 -5.02
CA LEU A 189 -0.47 -15.19 -5.05
C LEU A 189 -0.07 -13.72 -4.86
N THR A 190 -0.58 -12.85 -5.72
CA THR A 190 -0.39 -11.40 -5.60
C THR A 190 -1.67 -10.66 -5.94
N ASP A 191 -1.73 -9.38 -5.63
CA ASP A 191 -2.75 -8.50 -6.18
C ASP A 191 -2.33 -8.01 -7.58
N ARG A 192 -3.32 -7.75 -8.45
CA ARG A 192 -3.08 -7.37 -9.85
C ARG A 192 -2.33 -6.06 -9.97
N GLY A 193 -2.64 -5.07 -9.14
CA GLY A 193 -1.96 -3.76 -9.18
C GLY A 193 -0.46 -3.90 -8.94
N THR A 194 -0.08 -4.65 -7.90
CA THR A 194 1.33 -4.93 -7.62
C THR A 194 1.97 -5.76 -8.75
N GLN A 195 1.25 -6.76 -9.29
CA GLN A 195 1.75 -7.58 -10.41
C GLN A 195 2.08 -6.71 -11.64
N ILE A 196 1.18 -5.79 -12.03
CA ILE A 196 1.40 -4.88 -13.16
C ILE A 196 2.63 -4.00 -12.91
N ALA A 197 2.76 -3.40 -11.73
CA ALA A 197 3.90 -2.54 -11.38
C ALA A 197 5.25 -3.28 -11.38
N PHE A 198 5.25 -4.60 -11.21
CA PHE A 198 6.47 -5.43 -11.19
C PHE A 198 6.71 -6.19 -12.51
N ALA A 199 5.74 -6.25 -13.42
CA ALA A 199 5.87 -6.96 -14.70
C ALA A 199 6.91 -6.33 -15.65
N GLU A 200 7.23 -5.05 -15.46
CA GLU A 200 8.16 -4.27 -16.27
C GLU A 200 9.57 -4.19 -15.64
N LYS A 201 9.80 -4.81 -14.50
CA LYS A 201 11.09 -4.84 -13.77
C LYS A 201 11.76 -6.21 -13.88
#